data_b791f55412d7225af67167eaeb7e2c1e
#
_entry.id   b791f55412d7225af67167eaeb7e2c1e
#
_cell.length_a   1.000
_cell.length_b   1.000
_cell.length_c   1.000
_cell.angle_alpha   90.00
_cell.angle_beta   90.00
_cell.angle_gamma   90.00
#
_symmetry.space_group_name_H-M   'P 1'
#
loop_
_entity.id
_entity.type
_entity.pdbx_description
1 polymer ?
#
loop_
_entity_poly.entity_id
_entity_poly.type
_entity_poly.pdbx_seq_one_letter_code
_entity_poly.pdbx_strand_id
1 'polypeptide(L)'
;MAAAEPGARLVLYTRENCGLCDELMAELAPWLSARNLALDVRDVDADPVTRRRFGLKVPVLTVDGVLACYGHLDLAAVERLLDS
;
A
#
# COMPACT_ATOMS: atom_id res chain seq x y z
N MET A 1 -15.02 0.22 -3.96
CA MET A 1 -13.67 -0.31 -4.15
C MET A 1 -12.66 0.82 -4.20
N ALA A 2 -11.53 0.67 -3.53
CA ALA A 2 -10.49 1.68 -3.56
C ALA A 2 -9.90 1.77 -4.98
N ALA A 3 -9.76 2.98 -5.50
CA ALA A 3 -9.17 3.24 -6.81
C ALA A 3 -7.80 3.89 -6.62
N ALA A 4 -6.92 3.74 -7.60
CA ALA A 4 -5.65 4.44 -7.60
C ALA A 4 -5.90 5.94 -7.68
N GLU A 5 -5.36 6.69 -6.74
CA GLU A 5 -5.57 8.14 -6.67
C GLU A 5 -4.24 8.83 -6.39
N PRO A 6 -3.64 9.46 -7.42
CA PRO A 6 -2.36 10.16 -7.25
C PRO A 6 -2.48 11.21 -6.14
N GLY A 7 -1.50 11.23 -5.25
CA GLY A 7 -1.47 12.16 -4.14
C GLY A 7 -2.19 11.68 -2.89
N ALA A 8 -2.78 10.47 -2.88
CA ALA A 8 -3.37 9.92 -1.68
C ALA A 8 -2.31 9.72 -0.59
N ARG A 9 -2.73 9.81 0.68
CA ARG A 9 -1.84 9.59 1.82
C ARG A 9 -1.33 8.15 1.87
N LEU A 10 -2.18 7.18 1.48
CA LEU A 10 -1.81 5.77 1.44
C LEU A 10 -1.36 5.40 0.04
N VAL A 11 -0.19 4.80 -0.04
CA VAL A 11 0.38 4.30 -1.29
C VAL A 11 0.73 2.84 -1.13
N LEU A 12 0.24 2.00 -2.05
CA LEU A 12 0.54 0.58 -2.07
C LEU A 12 1.39 0.27 -3.29
N TYR A 13 2.60 -0.23 -3.05
CA TYR A 13 3.50 -0.67 -4.11
C TYR A 13 3.29 -2.16 -4.34
N THR A 14 3.00 -2.53 -5.58
CA THR A 14 2.68 -3.89 -5.98
C THR A 14 3.53 -4.32 -7.17
N ARG A 15 3.39 -5.59 -7.56
CA ARG A 15 4.00 -6.15 -8.76
C ARG A 15 3.01 -7.09 -9.41
N GLU A 16 3.10 -7.25 -10.72
CA GLU A 16 2.28 -8.23 -11.44
C GLU A 16 2.58 -9.63 -10.93
N ASN A 17 1.55 -10.48 -10.94
CA ASN A 17 1.66 -11.89 -10.52
C ASN A 17 2.16 -12.04 -9.08
N CYS A 18 1.73 -11.13 -8.21
CA CYS A 18 2.10 -11.15 -6.80
C CYS A 18 0.89 -11.57 -5.96
N GLY A 19 0.88 -12.83 -5.51
CA GLY A 19 -0.22 -13.35 -4.70
C GLY A 19 -0.39 -12.62 -3.38
N LEU A 20 0.72 -12.27 -2.72
CA LEU A 20 0.66 -11.51 -1.47
C LEU A 20 0.11 -10.10 -1.67
N CYS A 21 0.39 -9.49 -2.82
CA CYS A 21 -0.17 -8.17 -3.15
C CYS A 21 -1.69 -8.26 -3.28
N ASP A 22 -2.18 -9.30 -3.93
CA ASP A 22 -3.62 -9.52 -4.09
C ASP A 22 -4.29 -9.78 -2.75
N GLU A 23 -3.67 -10.55 -1.88
CA GLU A 23 -4.19 -10.83 -0.54
C GLU A 23 -4.27 -9.58 0.30
N LEU A 24 -3.21 -8.78 0.32
CA LEU A 24 -3.18 -7.54 1.09
C LEU A 24 -4.26 -6.57 0.59
N MET A 25 -4.39 -6.43 -0.73
CA MET A 25 -5.40 -5.56 -1.32
C MET A 25 -6.81 -6.02 -0.94
N ALA A 26 -7.07 -7.33 -0.96
CA ALA A 26 -8.38 -7.86 -0.60
C ALA A 26 -8.74 -7.56 0.87
N GLU A 27 -7.75 -7.62 1.76
CA GLU A 27 -7.95 -7.29 3.18
C GLU A 27 -8.10 -5.79 3.40
N LEU A 28 -7.34 -4.98 2.65
CA LEU A 28 -7.29 -3.53 2.82
C LEU A 28 -8.53 -2.83 2.27
N ALA A 29 -9.05 -3.31 1.15
CA ALA A 29 -10.12 -2.62 0.43
C ALA A 29 -11.36 -2.34 1.29
N PRO A 30 -11.93 -3.31 2.03
CA PRO A 30 -13.10 -3.02 2.87
C PRO A 30 -12.79 -2.03 4.00
N TRP A 31 -11.57 -2.07 4.53
CA TRP A 31 -11.15 -1.14 5.58
C TRP A 31 -11.06 0.30 5.04
N LEU A 32 -10.49 0.47 3.84
CA LEU A 32 -10.44 1.77 3.17
C LEU A 32 -11.84 2.30 2.89
N SER A 33 -12.71 1.43 2.38
CA SER A 33 -14.08 1.80 2.03
C SER A 33 -14.86 2.25 3.27
N ALA A 34 -14.74 1.53 4.38
CA ALA A 34 -15.42 1.87 5.62
C ALA A 34 -14.97 3.22 6.17
N ARG A 35 -13.74 3.63 5.89
CA ARG A 35 -13.17 4.89 6.36
C ARG A 35 -13.15 5.98 5.30
N ASN A 36 -13.64 5.68 4.11
CA ASN A 36 -13.67 6.62 3.00
C ASN A 36 -12.27 7.15 2.67
N LEU A 37 -11.28 6.28 2.71
CA LEU A 37 -9.88 6.62 2.43
C LEU A 37 -9.51 6.23 1.02
N ALA A 38 -8.76 7.11 0.34
CA ALA A 38 -8.22 6.86 -0.99
C ALA A 38 -6.91 6.08 -0.90
N LEU A 39 -6.60 5.33 -1.95
CA LEU A 39 -5.37 4.57 -2.08
C LEU A 39 -4.76 4.83 -3.45
N ASP A 40 -3.46 5.14 -3.48
CA ASP A 40 -2.70 5.22 -4.71
C ASP A 40 -1.96 3.89 -4.88
N VAL A 41 -2.26 3.15 -5.93
CA VAL A 41 -1.61 1.85 -6.22
C VAL A 41 -0.57 2.05 -7.30
N ARG A 42 0.66 1.67 -7.01
CA ARG A 42 1.79 1.86 -7.93
C ARG A 42 2.52 0.55 -8.21
N ASP A 43 3.02 0.43 -9.43
CA ASP A 43 3.91 -0.65 -9.81
C ASP A 43 5.31 -0.33 -9.25
N VAL A 44 5.83 -1.20 -8.40
CA VAL A 44 7.13 -1.01 -7.77
C VAL A 44 8.26 -0.92 -8.81
N ASP A 45 8.09 -1.55 -9.96
CA ASP A 45 9.09 -1.59 -11.03
C ASP A 45 9.03 -0.40 -11.98
N ALA A 46 8.00 0.45 -11.84
CA ALA A 46 7.85 1.62 -12.73
C ALA A 46 8.92 2.68 -12.49
N ASP A 47 9.53 2.71 -11.31
CA ASP A 47 10.56 3.67 -10.93
C ASP A 47 11.76 2.91 -10.35
N PRO A 48 12.98 3.15 -10.88
CA PRO A 48 14.18 2.48 -10.35
C PRO A 48 14.42 2.71 -8.86
N VAL A 49 14.03 3.86 -8.33
CA VAL A 49 14.18 4.16 -6.89
C VAL A 49 13.28 3.26 -6.06
N THR A 50 11.99 3.18 -6.41
CA THR A 50 11.06 2.33 -5.66
C THR A 50 11.39 0.86 -5.81
N ARG A 51 11.86 0.45 -6.98
CA ARG A 51 12.30 -0.93 -7.20
C ARG A 51 13.46 -1.29 -6.29
N ARG A 52 14.44 -0.41 -6.14
CA ARG A 52 15.57 -0.65 -5.23
C ARG A 52 15.14 -0.69 -3.78
N ARG A 53 14.26 0.23 -3.38
CA ARG A 53 13.82 0.33 -1.98
C ARG A 53 12.88 -0.80 -1.57
N PHE A 54 11.95 -1.17 -2.43
CA PHE A 54 10.80 -2.01 -2.07
C PHE A 54 10.65 -3.27 -2.90
N GLY A 55 11.43 -3.44 -3.97
CA GLY A 55 11.20 -4.52 -4.93
C GLY A 55 11.21 -5.93 -4.36
N LEU A 56 11.97 -6.16 -3.28
CA LEU A 56 12.03 -7.47 -2.61
C LEU A 56 11.03 -7.58 -1.46
N LYS A 57 10.24 -6.54 -1.21
CA LYS A 57 9.35 -6.47 -0.05
C LYS A 57 7.87 -6.38 -0.41
N VAL A 58 7.54 -6.26 -1.70
CA VAL A 58 6.15 -6.07 -2.12
C VAL A 58 5.25 -7.18 -1.58
N PRO A 59 4.01 -6.86 -1.19
CA PRO A 59 3.40 -5.53 -1.21
C PRO A 59 3.95 -4.62 -0.10
N VAL A 60 4.16 -3.33 -0.43
CA VAL A 60 4.62 -2.33 0.54
C VAL A 60 3.57 -1.25 0.66
N LEU A 61 3.12 -0.98 1.88
CA LEU A 61 2.13 0.05 2.16
C LEU A 61 2.78 1.18 2.94
N THR A 62 2.65 2.40 2.43
CA THR A 62 3.16 3.61 3.09
C THR A 62 2.01 4.53 3.46
N VAL A 63 2.22 5.32 4.51
CA VAL A 63 1.31 6.40 4.92
C VAL A 63 2.14 7.68 4.97
N ASP A 64 1.76 8.67 4.19
CA ASP A 64 2.49 9.94 4.09
C ASP A 64 3.98 9.72 3.82
N GLY A 65 4.31 8.72 3.01
CA GLY A 65 5.68 8.40 2.65
C GLY A 65 6.44 7.53 3.65
N VAL A 66 5.82 7.20 4.78
CA VAL A 66 6.46 6.38 5.84
C VAL A 66 5.99 4.93 5.70
N LEU A 67 6.93 4.00 5.74
CA LEU A 67 6.62 2.57 5.65
C LEU A 67 5.74 2.13 6.82
N ALA A 68 4.55 1.63 6.52
CA ALA A 68 3.64 1.10 7.53
C ALA A 68 3.81 -0.42 7.70
N CYS A 69 3.80 -1.14 6.58
CA CYS A 69 3.96 -2.60 6.59
C CYS A 69 4.36 -3.10 5.21
N TYR A 70 4.83 -4.33 5.15
CA TYR A 70 5.13 -4.99 3.88
C TYR A 70 4.91 -6.50 4.01
N GLY A 71 4.63 -7.15 2.88
CA GLY A 71 4.36 -8.58 2.82
C GLY A 71 2.96 -8.93 3.30
N HIS A 72 2.62 -8.52 4.51
CA HIS A 72 1.32 -8.74 5.12
C HIS A 72 0.78 -7.45 5.68
N LEU A 73 -0.55 -7.35 5.73
CA LEU A 73 -1.21 -6.14 6.23
C LEU A 73 -1.11 -6.06 7.75
N ASP A 74 -0.73 -4.88 8.23
CA ASP A 74 -0.71 -4.54 9.66
C ASP A 74 -1.52 -3.25 9.85
N LEU A 75 -2.81 -3.41 10.09
CA LEU A 75 -3.71 -2.27 10.23
C LEU A 75 -3.38 -1.41 11.44
N ALA A 76 -2.87 -1.98 12.52
CA ALA A 76 -2.48 -1.21 13.69
C ALA A 76 -1.36 -0.21 13.35
N ALA A 77 -0.38 -0.64 12.54
CA ALA A 77 0.69 0.24 12.08
C ALA A 77 0.14 1.36 11.18
N VAL A 78 -0.79 1.01 10.27
CA VAL A 78 -1.43 2.00 9.40
C VAL A 78 -2.18 3.04 10.22
N GLU A 79 -2.96 2.60 11.20
CA GLU A 79 -3.74 3.50 12.04
C GLU A 79 -2.85 4.43 12.87
N ARG A 80 -1.75 3.93 13.42
CA ARG A 80 -0.79 4.76 14.17
C ARG A 80 -0.23 5.88 13.30
N LEU A 81 0.13 5.58 12.06
CA LEU A 81 0.69 6.58 11.15
C LEU A 81 -0.36 7.59 10.69
N LEU A 82 -1.61 7.14 10.50
CA LEU A 82 -2.69 8.06 10.13
C LEU A 82 -3.01 9.03 11.27
N ASP A 83 -2.86 8.60 12.50
CA ASP A 83 -3.20 9.40 13.69
C ASP A 83 -2.06 10.32 14.14
N SER A 84 -0.87 10.18 13.57
CA SER A 84 0.27 11.03 13.97
C SER A 84 0.33 12.36 13.24
#